data_e992c7792342e33467cb2c475c588037
#
_entry.id   e992c7792342e33467cb2c475c588037
#
_cell.length_a   1.000
_cell.length_b   1.000
_cell.length_c   1.000
_cell.angle_alpha   90.00
_cell.angle_beta   90.00
_cell.angle_gamma   90.00
#
_symmetry.space_group_name_H-M   'P 1'
#
loop_
_entity.id
_entity.type
_entity.pdbx_description
1 polymer ?
#
loop_
_entity_poly.entity_id
_entity_poly.type
_entity_poly.pdbx_seq_one_letter_code
_entity_poly.pdbx_strand_id
1 'polypeptide(L)'
;MSSNELETFLKQYPSYKKTEALDKLRKTDYFRLDAGEHVYLDYTGGGIYAESQIQKHHKLLNENVYGNPHSSNPTSLAATHLVESAREYILKFFNADPDEYLAIFTSNASSALKLVGESYPFPNGRYLLTFDNHNS
;
A
#
# COMPACT_ATOMS: atom_id res chain seq x y z
N MET A 1 -5.55 24.92 -17.16
CA MET A 1 -4.34 25.36 -17.89
C MET A 1 -4.74 25.70 -19.30
N SER A 2 -4.38 26.88 -19.79
CA SER A 2 -4.52 27.19 -21.22
C SER A 2 -3.55 26.31 -22.02
N SER A 3 -3.87 26.01 -23.29
CA SER A 3 -2.99 25.20 -24.16
C SER A 3 -1.57 25.76 -24.26
N ASN A 4 -1.42 27.08 -24.23
CA ASN A 4 -0.15 27.78 -24.30
C ASN A 4 0.72 27.61 -23.01
N GLU A 5 0.10 27.54 -21.84
CA GLU A 5 0.80 27.30 -20.56
C GLU A 5 1.35 25.87 -20.48
N LEU A 6 0.58 24.90 -20.94
CA LEU A 6 1.01 23.50 -21.00
C LEU A 6 2.17 23.32 -21.98
N GLU A 7 2.11 23.93 -23.16
CA GLU A 7 3.20 23.87 -24.12
C GLU A 7 4.49 24.47 -23.58
N THR A 8 4.39 25.61 -22.89
CA THR A 8 5.55 26.29 -22.27
C THR A 8 6.14 25.39 -21.18
N PHE A 9 5.30 24.78 -20.34
CA PHE A 9 5.71 23.83 -19.31
C PHE A 9 6.43 22.61 -19.90
N LEU A 10 5.88 22.02 -20.96
CA LEU A 10 6.46 20.83 -21.61
C LEU A 10 7.79 21.13 -22.32
N LYS A 11 8.00 22.36 -22.78
CA LYS A 11 9.31 22.82 -23.30
C LYS A 11 10.35 22.91 -22.19
N GLN A 12 9.95 23.41 -21.02
CA GLN A 12 10.84 23.55 -19.87
C GLN A 12 11.13 22.21 -19.19
N TYR A 13 10.14 21.31 -19.17
CA TYR A 13 10.22 19.99 -18.50
C TYR A 13 9.86 18.85 -19.47
N PRO A 14 10.69 18.54 -20.48
CA PRO A 14 10.34 17.56 -21.51
C PRO A 14 10.17 16.13 -20.98
N SER A 15 10.81 15.79 -19.84
CA SER A 15 10.66 14.49 -19.16
C SER A 15 9.25 14.26 -18.62
N TYR A 16 8.45 15.31 -18.42
CA TYR A 16 7.06 15.19 -17.96
C TYR A 16 6.17 14.38 -18.93
N LYS A 17 6.50 14.37 -20.22
CA LYS A 17 5.80 13.52 -21.21
C LYS A 17 5.85 12.02 -20.86
N LYS A 18 6.87 11.59 -20.10
CA LYS A 18 6.99 10.20 -19.66
C LYS A 18 5.95 9.81 -18.59
N THR A 19 5.25 10.79 -18.02
CA THR A 19 4.20 10.57 -17.00
C THR A 19 2.80 10.37 -17.58
N GLU A 20 2.63 10.28 -18.90
CA GLU A 20 1.33 10.10 -19.57
C GLU A 20 0.56 8.88 -19.03
N ALA A 21 1.28 7.83 -18.60
CA ALA A 21 0.66 6.67 -17.96
C ALA A 21 -0.08 7.03 -16.67
N LEU A 22 0.39 8.03 -15.92
CA LEU A 22 -0.27 8.52 -14.71
C LEU A 22 -1.55 9.29 -15.03
N ASP A 23 -1.56 10.06 -16.13
CA ASP A 23 -2.77 10.75 -16.57
C ASP A 23 -3.87 9.77 -16.99
N LYS A 24 -3.46 8.67 -17.63
CA LYS A 24 -4.38 7.58 -17.95
C LYS A 24 -4.91 6.91 -16.69
N LEU A 25 -4.03 6.58 -15.75
CA LEU A 25 -4.41 5.98 -14.47
C LEU A 25 -5.36 6.90 -13.68
N ARG A 26 -5.11 8.21 -13.68
CA ARG A 26 -5.99 9.21 -13.04
C ARG A 26 -7.40 9.13 -13.61
N LYS A 27 -7.54 9.05 -14.92
CA LYS A 27 -8.86 8.98 -15.61
C LYS A 27 -9.61 7.70 -15.35
N THR A 28 -8.91 6.56 -15.16
CA THR A 28 -9.54 5.25 -14.98
C THR A 28 -9.78 4.91 -13.51
N ASP A 29 -8.79 5.11 -12.67
CA ASP A 29 -8.78 4.65 -11.29
C ASP A 29 -9.03 5.76 -10.26
N TYR A 30 -8.78 7.02 -10.64
CA TYR A 30 -8.88 8.16 -9.74
C TYR A 30 -9.83 9.25 -10.26
N PHE A 31 -10.74 8.89 -11.17
CA PHE A 31 -11.70 9.83 -11.79
C PHE A 31 -12.53 10.63 -10.77
N ARG A 32 -12.66 10.14 -9.54
CA ARG A 32 -13.35 10.85 -8.44
C ARG A 32 -12.68 12.18 -8.09
N LEU A 33 -11.37 12.30 -8.30
CA LEU A 33 -10.66 13.57 -8.12
C LEU A 33 -11.15 14.64 -9.11
N ASP A 34 -11.30 14.24 -10.37
CA ASP A 34 -11.75 15.17 -11.42
C ASP A 34 -13.24 15.48 -11.26
N ALA A 35 -14.07 14.49 -10.91
CA ALA A 35 -15.49 14.68 -10.65
C ALA A 35 -15.78 15.60 -9.46
N GLY A 36 -14.90 15.59 -8.46
CA GLY A 36 -14.99 16.46 -7.27
C GLY A 36 -14.18 17.74 -7.37
N GLU A 37 -13.55 18.02 -8.53
CA GLU A 37 -12.65 19.17 -8.73
C GLU A 37 -11.51 19.24 -7.70
N HIS A 38 -11.01 18.06 -7.24
CA HIS A 38 -9.98 17.97 -6.23
C HIS A 38 -8.58 17.92 -6.81
N VAL A 39 -7.67 18.70 -6.22
CA VAL A 39 -6.23 18.57 -6.39
C VAL A 39 -5.66 17.94 -5.13
N TYR A 40 -5.32 16.65 -5.20
CA TYR A 40 -4.78 15.91 -4.05
C TYR A 40 -3.26 15.84 -4.13
N LEU A 41 -2.57 16.38 -3.14
CA LEU A 41 -1.11 16.47 -3.08
C LEU A 41 -0.52 15.80 -1.83
N ASP A 42 -1.35 15.26 -0.95
CA ASP A 42 -0.93 14.69 0.34
C ASP A 42 -0.74 13.16 0.29
N TYR A 43 -0.10 12.65 -0.75
CA TYR A 43 0.20 11.21 -0.85
C TYR A 43 1.16 10.70 0.23
N THR A 44 1.93 11.59 0.86
CA THR A 44 2.80 11.25 1.99
C THR A 44 1.99 10.95 3.25
N GLY A 45 0.92 11.71 3.48
CA GLY A 45 0.02 11.50 4.62
C GLY A 45 -0.97 10.36 4.41
N GLY A 46 -1.44 10.16 3.18
CA GLY A 46 -2.39 9.10 2.88
C GLY A 46 -2.52 8.79 1.40
N GLY A 47 -2.29 7.56 1.00
CA GLY A 47 -2.53 7.09 -0.37
C GLY A 47 -4.02 7.03 -0.69
N ILE A 48 -4.44 7.54 -1.85
CA ILE A 48 -5.81 7.39 -2.33
C ILE A 48 -5.98 5.98 -2.92
N TYR A 49 -7.09 5.34 -2.59
CA TYR A 49 -7.43 4.04 -3.15
C TYR A 49 -7.92 4.16 -4.60
N ALA A 50 -7.50 3.20 -5.43
CA ALA A 50 -7.92 3.10 -6.83
C ALA A 50 -9.32 2.46 -6.95
N GLU A 51 -10.08 2.84 -7.96
CA GLU A 51 -11.38 2.22 -8.27
C GLU A 51 -11.24 0.72 -8.53
N SER A 52 -10.20 0.32 -9.24
CA SER A 52 -9.90 -1.09 -9.50
C SER A 52 -9.64 -1.90 -8.23
N GLN A 53 -9.12 -1.30 -7.15
CA GLN A 53 -8.94 -1.96 -5.86
C GLN A 53 -10.29 -2.24 -5.20
N ILE A 54 -11.23 -1.26 -5.22
CA ILE A 54 -12.58 -1.43 -4.67
C ILE A 54 -13.32 -2.54 -5.41
N GLN A 55 -13.29 -2.49 -6.74
CA GLN A 55 -13.96 -3.48 -7.58
C GLN A 55 -13.42 -4.89 -7.37
N LYS A 56 -12.09 -5.05 -7.29
CA LYS A 56 -11.46 -6.33 -6.99
C LYS A 56 -11.84 -6.84 -5.60
N HIS A 57 -11.84 -5.96 -4.59
CA HIS A 57 -12.22 -6.34 -3.24
C HIS A 57 -13.69 -6.74 -3.13
N HIS A 58 -14.58 -5.95 -3.77
CA HIS A 58 -16.00 -6.28 -3.85
C HIS A 58 -16.24 -7.63 -4.53
N LYS A 59 -15.57 -7.87 -5.66
CA LYS A 59 -15.63 -9.16 -6.37
C LYS A 59 -15.14 -10.30 -5.49
N LEU A 60 -14.02 -10.14 -4.81
CA LEU A 60 -13.45 -11.12 -3.90
C LEU A 60 -14.47 -11.55 -2.84
N LEU A 61 -15.17 -10.59 -2.23
CA LEU A 61 -16.17 -10.89 -1.20
C LEU A 61 -17.47 -11.49 -1.76
N ASN A 62 -17.90 -11.06 -2.93
CA ASN A 62 -19.13 -11.58 -3.56
C ASN A 62 -19.01 -13.01 -4.07
N GLU A 63 -17.84 -13.40 -4.56
CA GLU A 63 -17.63 -14.70 -5.19
C GLU A 63 -17.12 -15.76 -4.22
N ASN A 64 -16.79 -15.41 -2.98
CA ASN A 64 -16.20 -16.33 -2.03
C ASN A 64 -16.87 -16.24 -0.67
N VAL A 65 -16.76 -17.32 0.08
CA VAL A 65 -17.15 -17.39 1.49
C VAL A 65 -15.89 -17.66 2.30
N TYR A 66 -15.53 -16.72 3.18
CA TYR A 66 -14.37 -16.83 4.03
C TYR A 66 -14.77 -17.15 5.47
N GLY A 67 -14.21 -18.23 6.01
CA GLY A 67 -14.36 -18.63 7.40
C GLY A 67 -13.19 -18.16 8.25
N ASN A 68 -13.19 -18.59 9.52
CA ASN A 68 -12.03 -18.40 10.39
C ASN A 68 -10.85 -19.23 9.85
N PRO A 69 -9.67 -18.64 9.60
CA PRO A 69 -8.49 -19.37 9.12
C PRO A 69 -8.05 -20.47 10.11
N HIS A 70 -7.12 -21.32 9.66
CA HIS A 70 -6.52 -22.40 10.46
C HIS A 70 -7.43 -23.59 10.78
N SER A 71 -8.44 -23.83 9.97
CA SER A 71 -9.29 -25.03 10.02
C SER A 71 -9.33 -25.70 8.64
N SER A 72 -9.67 -26.97 8.59
CA SER A 72 -9.63 -27.79 7.37
C SER A 72 -10.89 -27.72 6.50
N ASN A 73 -11.92 -27.00 6.91
CA ASN A 73 -13.10 -26.83 6.08
C ASN A 73 -12.85 -25.85 4.91
N PRO A 74 -13.61 -25.95 3.80
CA PRO A 74 -13.33 -25.17 2.59
C PRO A 74 -13.29 -23.65 2.79
N THR A 75 -14.17 -23.09 3.62
CA THR A 75 -14.23 -21.64 3.85
C THR A 75 -13.06 -21.14 4.68
N SER A 76 -12.60 -21.93 5.64
CA SER A 76 -11.40 -21.63 6.44
C SER A 76 -10.13 -21.76 5.62
N LEU A 77 -10.04 -22.79 4.76
CA LEU A 77 -8.92 -22.93 3.83
C LEU A 77 -8.85 -21.76 2.85
N ALA A 78 -9.98 -21.29 2.34
CA ALA A 78 -10.02 -20.10 1.47
C ALA A 78 -9.45 -18.86 2.18
N ALA A 79 -9.81 -18.63 3.45
CA ALA A 79 -9.26 -17.54 4.25
C ALA A 79 -7.74 -17.72 4.50
N THR A 80 -7.30 -18.93 4.83
CA THR A 80 -5.89 -19.26 5.03
C THR A 80 -5.07 -18.98 3.76
N HIS A 81 -5.53 -19.48 2.60
CA HIS A 81 -4.85 -19.25 1.33
C HIS A 81 -4.76 -17.76 0.98
N LEU A 82 -5.80 -16.98 1.26
CA LEU A 82 -5.79 -15.53 1.01
C LEU A 82 -4.70 -14.84 1.85
N VAL A 83 -4.60 -15.18 3.14
CA VAL A 83 -3.60 -14.61 4.04
C VAL A 83 -2.18 -15.02 3.62
N GLU A 84 -1.96 -16.31 3.33
CA GLU A 84 -0.62 -16.78 2.93
C GLU A 84 -0.19 -16.19 1.58
N SER A 85 -1.09 -16.10 0.60
CA SER A 85 -0.80 -15.42 -0.67
C SER A 85 -0.44 -13.95 -0.49
N ALA A 86 -1.07 -13.26 0.47
CA ALA A 86 -0.71 -11.89 0.79
C ALA A 86 0.69 -11.79 1.43
N ARG A 87 1.08 -12.73 2.30
CA ARG A 87 2.43 -12.82 2.87
C ARG A 87 3.50 -13.01 1.80
N GLU A 88 3.29 -14.01 0.94
CA GLU A 88 4.18 -14.32 -0.18
C GLU A 88 4.34 -13.09 -1.12
N TYR A 89 3.24 -12.42 -1.43
CA TYR A 89 3.28 -11.22 -2.26
C TYR A 89 4.12 -10.11 -1.63
N ILE A 90 3.97 -9.87 -0.32
CA ILE A 90 4.74 -8.85 0.41
C ILE A 90 6.23 -9.18 0.40
N LEU A 91 6.61 -10.42 0.72
CA LEU A 91 8.00 -10.85 0.68
C LEU A 91 8.59 -10.67 -0.72
N LYS A 92 7.88 -11.10 -1.75
CA LYS A 92 8.29 -10.91 -3.15
C LYS A 92 8.42 -9.44 -3.54
N PHE A 93 7.48 -8.58 -3.11
CA PHE A 93 7.52 -7.15 -3.40
C PHE A 93 8.77 -6.47 -2.83
N PHE A 94 9.18 -6.86 -1.64
CA PHE A 94 10.38 -6.34 -0.98
C PHE A 94 11.66 -7.11 -1.34
N ASN A 95 11.58 -8.11 -2.23
CA ASN A 95 12.69 -9.01 -2.56
C ASN A 95 13.32 -9.63 -1.30
N ALA A 96 12.47 -10.01 -0.33
CA ALA A 96 12.84 -10.61 0.94
C ALA A 96 12.82 -12.14 0.80
N ASP A 97 13.90 -12.80 1.20
CA ASP A 97 14.01 -14.26 1.19
C ASP A 97 13.08 -14.86 2.26
N PRO A 98 12.16 -15.76 1.90
CA PRO A 98 11.24 -16.38 2.87
C PRO A 98 11.96 -17.26 3.92
N ASP A 99 13.20 -17.70 3.67
CA ASP A 99 14.00 -18.43 4.65
C ASP A 99 14.61 -17.51 5.72
N GLU A 100 14.70 -16.20 5.44
CA GLU A 100 15.27 -15.21 6.36
C GLU A 100 14.21 -14.24 6.92
N TYR A 101 13.11 -14.03 6.21
CA TYR A 101 12.11 -13.01 6.52
C TYR A 101 10.70 -13.58 6.68
N LEU A 102 9.96 -12.98 7.59
CA LEU A 102 8.56 -13.31 7.84
C LEU A 102 7.70 -12.03 7.78
N ALA A 103 6.60 -12.07 7.01
CA ALA A 103 5.61 -11.01 7.02
C ALA A 103 4.58 -11.22 8.15
N ILE A 104 4.50 -10.28 9.08
CA ILE A 104 3.54 -10.31 10.19
C ILE A 104 2.52 -9.18 9.99
N PHE A 105 1.25 -9.53 9.87
CA PHE A 105 0.16 -8.55 9.80
C PHE A 105 -0.21 -8.06 11.19
N THR A 106 -0.35 -6.75 11.33
CA THR A 106 -0.84 -6.08 12.53
C THR A 106 -2.01 -5.18 12.18
N SER A 107 -2.73 -4.65 13.15
CA SER A 107 -3.89 -3.79 12.92
C SER A 107 -3.53 -2.45 12.25
N ASN A 108 -2.32 -1.94 12.46
CA ASN A 108 -1.81 -0.69 11.90
C ASN A 108 -0.30 -0.55 12.16
N ALA A 109 0.32 0.51 11.64
CA ALA A 109 1.74 0.80 11.82
C ALA A 109 2.13 0.97 13.29
N SER A 110 1.31 1.61 14.11
CA SER A 110 1.58 1.78 15.55
C SER A 110 1.65 0.43 16.27
N SER A 111 0.78 -0.51 15.93
CA SER A 111 0.81 -1.86 16.48
C SER A 111 2.05 -2.64 16.02
N ALA A 112 2.51 -2.43 14.78
CA ALA A 112 3.74 -3.03 14.30
C ALA A 112 4.97 -2.49 15.05
N LEU A 113 5.05 -1.18 15.23
CA LEU A 113 6.12 -0.54 16.01
C LEU A 113 6.10 -0.98 17.48
N LYS A 114 4.92 -1.07 18.07
CA LYS A 114 4.76 -1.58 19.44
C LYS A 114 5.26 -3.02 19.57
N LEU A 115 4.89 -3.89 18.62
CA LEU A 115 5.35 -5.28 18.61
C LEU A 115 6.88 -5.37 18.59
N VAL A 116 7.55 -4.56 17.75
CA VAL A 116 9.01 -4.49 17.71
C VAL A 116 9.58 -3.98 19.03
N GLY A 117 9.04 -2.87 19.56
CA GLY A 117 9.53 -2.26 20.81
C GLY A 117 9.38 -3.16 22.04
N GLU A 118 8.30 -3.96 22.10
CA GLU A 118 8.05 -4.88 23.21
C GLU A 118 8.82 -6.21 23.08
N SER A 119 9.15 -6.61 21.86
CA SER A 119 9.80 -7.90 21.58
C SER A 119 11.32 -7.80 21.47
N TYR A 120 11.86 -6.59 21.26
CA TYR A 120 13.29 -6.42 21.08
C TYR A 120 14.03 -6.62 22.41
N PRO A 121 15.01 -7.52 22.46
CA PRO A 121 15.73 -7.85 23.70
C PRO A 121 16.77 -6.78 24.00
N PHE A 122 16.39 -5.57 24.36
CA PHE A 122 17.32 -4.47 24.66
C PHE A 122 18.48 -4.94 25.56
N PRO A 123 19.67 -5.32 25.02
CA PRO A 123 20.81 -5.69 25.81
C PRO A 123 21.33 -4.47 26.59
N ASN A 124 22.06 -4.70 27.67
CA ASN A 124 22.66 -3.59 28.45
C ASN A 124 23.49 -2.67 27.54
N GLY A 125 23.13 -1.40 27.49
CA GLY A 125 23.78 -0.41 26.64
C GLY A 125 23.04 0.92 26.61
N ARG A 126 23.57 1.84 25.81
CA ARG A 126 22.92 3.12 25.51
C ARG A 126 22.27 3.04 24.13
N TYR A 127 21.03 3.44 24.03
CA TYR A 127 20.28 3.53 22.79
C TYR A 127 20.13 5.00 22.41
N LEU A 128 20.45 5.32 21.17
CA LEU A 128 20.24 6.65 20.61
C LEU A 128 18.98 6.63 19.77
N LEU A 129 17.98 7.37 20.19
CA LEU A 129 16.81 7.66 19.37
C LEU A 129 17.05 8.99 18.64
N THR A 130 17.12 8.97 17.34
CA THR A 130 17.31 10.17 16.53
C THR A 130 15.97 10.68 15.99
N PHE A 131 15.85 12.00 15.87
CA PHE A 131 14.62 12.62 15.33
C PHE A 131 14.37 12.26 13.87
N ASP A 132 15.38 11.82 13.15
CA ASP A 132 15.27 11.44 11.74
C ASP A 132 14.62 10.06 11.52
N ASN A 133 14.55 9.24 12.56
CA ASN A 133 14.17 7.84 12.47
C ASN A 133 12.81 7.53 13.10
N HIS A 134 12.15 8.49 13.71
CA HIS A 134 10.83 8.28 14.25
C HIS A 134 9.83 9.24 13.63
N ASN A 135 8.72 8.69 13.26
CA ASN A 135 7.53 9.42 12.94
C ASN A 135 6.51 9.10 14.05
N SER A 136 6.03 10.13 14.68
CA SER A 136 5.04 10.01 15.77
C SER A 136 3.67 9.65 15.22
#